data_5de2a76526c5e8071e78aeba2995d657
#
_entry.id   5de2a76526c5e8071e78aeba2995d657
#
_cell.length_a   1.000
_cell.length_b   1.000
_cell.length_c   1.000
_cell.angle_alpha   90.00
_cell.angle_beta   90.00
_cell.angle_gamma   90.00
#
_symmetry.space_group_name_H-M   'P 1'
#
loop_
_entity.id
_entity.type
_entity.pdbx_description
1 polymer ?
#
loop_
_entity_poly.entity_id
_entity_poly.type
_entity_poly.pdbx_seq_one_letter_code
_entity_poly.pdbx_strand_id
1 'polypeptide(L)'
;MTGTAKKRIHIAGEFLLLVVALVLLFFWNIYSGSVSVEPKDVLRLLFQGPDESTQARILWDIRFPRVLAAMLLGGALSVSGFLLQTFFANPIAGPFVLGIPGLFPGISSGAKLMTALVMIFLLGRGLVAGSVVLILASFIGAMLSMGFVILIANKVNNMSILVICGIMVSYICSAVTD
;
A
#
# COMPACT_ATOMS: atom_id res chain seq x y z
N MET A 1 -18.08 -11.75 -37.58
CA MET A 1 -17.66 -11.94 -36.18
C MET A 1 -18.74 -11.32 -35.29
N THR A 2 -19.37 -12.13 -34.45
CA THR A 2 -20.46 -11.68 -33.56
C THR A 2 -19.94 -10.64 -32.57
N GLY A 3 -20.73 -9.62 -32.22
CA GLY A 3 -20.34 -8.51 -31.35
C GLY A 3 -19.71 -8.93 -30.02
N THR A 4 -20.08 -10.12 -29.52
CA THR A 4 -19.51 -10.74 -28.31
C THR A 4 -18.03 -11.19 -28.49
N ALA A 5 -17.67 -11.68 -29.68
CA ALA A 5 -16.29 -12.09 -29.96
C ALA A 5 -15.37 -10.86 -30.03
N LYS A 6 -15.82 -9.78 -30.67
CA LYS A 6 -15.08 -8.51 -30.74
C LYS A 6 -14.86 -7.90 -29.35
N LYS A 7 -15.88 -7.94 -28.48
CA LYS A 7 -15.78 -7.45 -27.10
C LYS A 7 -14.80 -8.27 -26.25
N ARG A 8 -14.79 -9.60 -26.41
CA ARG A 8 -13.83 -10.48 -25.71
C ARG A 8 -12.38 -10.23 -26.12
N ILE A 9 -12.15 -10.02 -27.43
CA ILE A 9 -10.81 -9.72 -27.95
C ILE A 9 -10.31 -8.37 -27.40
N HIS A 10 -11.20 -7.36 -27.30
CA HIS A 10 -10.85 -6.06 -26.76
C HIS A 10 -10.44 -6.15 -25.28
N ILE A 11 -11.26 -6.82 -24.47
CA ILE A 11 -10.98 -7.06 -23.05
C ILE A 11 -9.68 -7.85 -22.87
N ALA A 12 -9.45 -8.88 -23.65
CA ALA A 12 -8.20 -9.65 -23.61
C ALA A 12 -6.98 -8.80 -24.00
N GLY A 13 -7.13 -7.90 -24.98
CA GLY A 13 -6.08 -6.97 -25.37
C GLY A 13 -5.74 -5.95 -24.28
N GLU A 14 -6.74 -5.38 -23.63
CA GLU A 14 -6.57 -4.47 -22.50
C GLU A 14 -5.88 -5.18 -21.32
N PHE A 15 -6.28 -6.40 -21.01
CA PHE A 15 -5.69 -7.18 -19.96
C PHE A 15 -4.21 -7.54 -20.26
N LEU A 16 -3.93 -7.93 -21.50
CA LEU A 16 -2.56 -8.20 -21.95
C LEU A 16 -1.69 -6.95 -21.85
N LEU A 17 -2.20 -5.78 -22.22
CA LEU A 17 -1.50 -4.50 -22.12
C LEU A 17 -1.16 -4.19 -20.65
N LEU A 18 -2.10 -4.39 -19.73
CA LEU A 18 -1.87 -4.19 -18.30
C LEU A 18 -0.79 -5.15 -17.76
N VAL A 19 -0.82 -6.41 -18.16
CA VAL A 19 0.20 -7.40 -17.74
C VAL A 19 1.58 -7.01 -18.27
N VAL A 20 1.66 -6.61 -19.55
CA VAL A 20 2.92 -6.14 -20.15
C VAL A 20 3.43 -4.89 -19.42
N ALA A 21 2.55 -3.92 -19.16
CA ALA A 21 2.91 -2.72 -18.41
C ALA A 21 3.43 -3.05 -17.00
N LEU A 22 2.79 -4.00 -16.30
CA LEU A 22 3.21 -4.44 -14.97
C LEU A 22 4.59 -5.09 -15.01
N VAL A 23 4.87 -5.95 -15.99
CA VAL A 23 6.18 -6.57 -16.18
C VAL A 23 7.26 -5.52 -16.49
N LEU A 24 6.96 -4.56 -17.37
CA LEU A 24 7.89 -3.48 -17.69
C LEU A 24 8.19 -2.61 -16.46
N LEU A 25 7.16 -2.25 -15.68
CA LEU A 25 7.31 -1.48 -14.46
C LEU A 25 8.06 -2.26 -13.37
N PHE A 26 7.87 -3.57 -13.29
CA PHE A 26 8.64 -4.44 -12.39
C PHE A 26 10.14 -4.34 -12.70
N PHE A 27 10.53 -4.59 -13.94
CA PHE A 27 11.94 -4.50 -14.35
C PHE A 27 12.48 -3.07 -14.23
N TRP A 28 11.70 -2.07 -14.61
CA TRP A 28 12.06 -0.67 -14.45
C TRP A 28 12.37 -0.31 -12.99
N ASN A 29 11.54 -0.75 -12.06
CA ASN A 29 11.70 -0.47 -10.63
C ASN A 29 12.91 -1.19 -10.04
N ILE A 30 13.18 -2.44 -10.47
CA ILE A 30 14.38 -3.18 -10.07
C ILE A 30 15.65 -2.52 -10.60
N TYR A 31 15.61 -2.03 -11.84
CA TYR A 31 16.75 -1.36 -12.48
C TYR A 31 16.99 0.04 -11.88
N SER A 32 15.91 0.82 -11.69
CA SER A 32 15.98 2.20 -11.23
C SER A 32 16.24 2.27 -9.72
N GLY A 33 17.30 2.94 -9.31
CA GLY A 33 17.64 3.14 -7.89
C GLY A 33 18.87 4.01 -7.70
N SER A 34 19.14 4.42 -6.47
CA SER A 34 20.27 5.29 -6.09
C SER A 34 21.65 4.66 -6.35
N VAL A 35 21.71 3.35 -6.48
CA VAL A 35 22.93 2.62 -6.87
C VAL A 35 22.69 2.04 -8.25
N SER A 36 23.53 2.37 -9.21
CA SER A 36 23.48 1.83 -10.57
C SER A 36 23.89 0.36 -10.54
N VAL A 37 22.99 -0.51 -10.96
CA VAL A 37 23.27 -1.94 -11.22
C VAL A 37 23.10 -2.15 -12.72
N GLU A 38 24.09 -2.72 -13.37
CA GLU A 38 23.97 -2.96 -14.81
C GLU A 38 22.82 -3.94 -15.12
N PRO A 39 22.08 -3.71 -16.23
CA PRO A 39 20.95 -4.60 -16.59
C PRO A 39 21.34 -6.06 -16.71
N LYS A 40 22.58 -6.34 -17.14
CA LYS A 40 23.13 -7.69 -17.26
C LYS A 40 23.27 -8.36 -15.89
N ASP A 41 23.73 -7.62 -14.89
CA ASP A 41 23.90 -8.11 -13.51
C ASP A 41 22.54 -8.34 -12.84
N VAL A 42 21.55 -7.46 -13.10
CA VAL A 42 20.18 -7.68 -12.61
C VAL A 42 19.62 -9.00 -13.12
N LEU A 43 19.72 -9.27 -14.43
CA LEU A 43 19.24 -10.53 -14.98
C LEU A 43 20.03 -11.72 -14.44
N ARG A 44 21.36 -11.60 -14.37
CA ARG A 44 22.22 -12.65 -13.82
C ARG A 44 21.84 -13.00 -12.39
N LEU A 45 21.71 -12.00 -11.52
CA LEU A 45 21.39 -12.17 -10.11
C LEU A 45 19.97 -12.71 -9.89
N LEU A 46 19.01 -12.35 -10.75
CA LEU A 46 17.65 -12.90 -10.67
C LEU A 46 17.60 -14.39 -11.05
N PHE A 47 18.39 -14.83 -12.02
CA PHE A 47 18.38 -16.22 -12.48
C PHE A 47 19.38 -17.14 -11.76
N GLN A 48 20.52 -16.61 -11.34
CA GLN A 48 21.58 -17.39 -10.68
C GLN A 48 21.51 -17.34 -9.15
N GLY A 49 20.68 -16.42 -8.60
CA GLY A 49 20.56 -16.21 -7.16
C GLY A 49 21.57 -15.20 -6.60
N PRO A 50 21.45 -14.90 -5.30
CA PRO A 50 22.32 -13.94 -4.63
C PRO A 50 23.76 -14.44 -4.54
N ASP A 51 24.70 -13.56 -4.84
CA ASP A 51 26.13 -13.74 -4.57
C ASP A 51 26.54 -12.82 -3.39
N GLU A 52 27.82 -12.86 -2.98
CA GLU A 52 28.32 -12.02 -1.85
C GLU A 52 28.54 -10.55 -2.24
N SER A 53 28.19 -10.14 -3.45
CA SER A 53 28.36 -8.78 -3.92
C SER A 53 27.41 -7.80 -3.23
N THR A 54 27.84 -6.55 -3.08
CA THR A 54 26.98 -5.47 -2.59
C THR A 54 25.76 -5.27 -3.48
N GLN A 55 25.90 -5.51 -4.79
CA GLN A 55 24.82 -5.41 -5.77
C GLN A 55 23.75 -6.48 -5.52
N ALA A 56 24.15 -7.73 -5.22
CA ALA A 56 23.22 -8.79 -4.87
C ALA A 56 22.43 -8.47 -3.61
N ARG A 57 23.08 -7.97 -2.56
CA ARG A 57 22.41 -7.56 -1.32
C ARG A 57 21.40 -6.44 -1.57
N ILE A 58 21.77 -5.41 -2.34
CA ILE A 58 20.84 -4.33 -2.67
C ILE A 58 19.63 -4.86 -3.46
N LEU A 59 19.86 -5.77 -4.39
CA LEU A 59 18.82 -6.34 -5.23
C LEU A 59 17.87 -7.21 -4.40
N TRP A 60 18.41 -8.18 -3.64
CA TRP A 60 17.63 -9.19 -2.95
C TRP A 60 17.07 -8.75 -1.59
N ASP A 61 17.81 -7.92 -0.83
CA ASP A 61 17.39 -7.51 0.51
C ASP A 61 16.57 -6.22 0.51
N ILE A 62 16.70 -5.38 -0.53
CA ILE A 62 16.05 -4.08 -0.58
C ILE A 62 15.07 -3.98 -1.75
N ARG A 63 15.54 -4.12 -3.00
CA ARG A 63 14.72 -3.83 -4.18
C ARG A 63 13.63 -4.86 -4.42
N PHE A 64 14.00 -6.12 -4.43
CA PHE A 64 13.09 -7.22 -4.71
C PHE A 64 11.93 -7.30 -3.70
N PRO A 65 12.18 -7.30 -2.37
CA PRO A 65 11.09 -7.27 -1.39
C PRO A 65 10.20 -6.04 -1.51
N ARG A 66 10.79 -4.88 -1.81
CA ARG A 66 10.02 -3.63 -1.99
C ARG A 66 9.07 -3.71 -3.18
N VAL A 67 9.53 -4.23 -4.31
CA VAL A 67 8.70 -4.37 -5.51
C VAL A 67 7.60 -5.40 -5.29
N LEU A 68 7.92 -6.55 -4.67
CA LEU A 68 6.92 -7.54 -4.31
C LEU A 68 5.86 -6.99 -3.35
N ALA A 69 6.28 -6.26 -2.33
CA ALA A 69 5.36 -5.61 -1.41
C ALA A 69 4.44 -4.62 -2.14
N ALA A 70 4.98 -3.80 -3.05
CA ALA A 70 4.18 -2.87 -3.84
C ALA A 70 3.15 -3.59 -4.73
N MET A 71 3.54 -4.70 -5.37
CA MET A 71 2.63 -5.51 -6.18
C MET A 71 1.52 -6.15 -5.35
N LEU A 72 1.86 -6.74 -4.20
CA LEU A 72 0.89 -7.38 -3.30
C LEU A 72 -0.09 -6.35 -2.71
N LEU A 73 0.43 -5.21 -2.24
CA LEU A 73 -0.40 -4.14 -1.69
C LEU A 73 -1.29 -3.50 -2.75
N GLY A 74 -0.76 -3.27 -3.96
CA GLY A 74 -1.54 -2.77 -5.09
C GLY A 74 -2.65 -3.74 -5.51
N GLY A 75 -2.36 -5.03 -5.55
CA GLY A 75 -3.33 -6.08 -5.79
C GLY A 75 -4.42 -6.13 -4.71
N ALA A 76 -4.03 -6.07 -3.44
CA ALA A 76 -4.97 -6.05 -2.32
C ALA A 76 -5.89 -4.82 -2.37
N LEU A 77 -5.35 -3.63 -2.69
CA LEU A 77 -6.15 -2.41 -2.88
C LEU A 77 -7.11 -2.52 -4.05
N SER A 78 -6.70 -3.14 -5.15
CA SER A 78 -7.55 -3.38 -6.33
C SER A 78 -8.73 -4.29 -5.99
N VAL A 79 -8.48 -5.41 -5.30
CA VAL A 79 -9.54 -6.33 -4.85
C VAL A 79 -10.47 -5.64 -3.85
N SER A 80 -9.92 -4.88 -2.90
CA SER A 80 -10.73 -4.11 -1.95
C SER A 80 -11.63 -3.10 -2.66
N GLY A 81 -11.10 -2.40 -3.66
CA GLY A 81 -11.87 -1.48 -4.49
C GLY A 81 -13.02 -2.17 -5.23
N PHE A 82 -12.74 -3.31 -5.84
CA PHE A 82 -13.75 -4.12 -6.53
C PHE A 82 -14.86 -4.60 -5.58
N LEU A 83 -14.51 -5.07 -4.39
CA LEU A 83 -15.48 -5.50 -3.39
C LEU A 83 -16.39 -4.35 -2.95
N LEU A 84 -15.81 -3.16 -2.71
CA LEU A 84 -16.58 -1.97 -2.37
C LEU A 84 -17.55 -1.55 -3.48
N GLN A 85 -17.08 -1.53 -4.73
CA GLN A 85 -17.92 -1.23 -5.89
C GLN A 85 -19.08 -2.20 -6.03
N THR A 86 -18.83 -3.48 -5.79
CA THR A 86 -19.85 -4.54 -5.86
C THR A 86 -20.83 -4.42 -4.71
N PHE A 87 -20.35 -4.21 -3.49
CA PHE A 87 -21.18 -4.10 -2.30
C PHE A 87 -22.13 -2.89 -2.35
N PHE A 88 -21.62 -1.75 -2.79
CA PHE A 88 -22.45 -0.54 -2.93
C PHE A 88 -23.20 -0.44 -4.28
N ALA A 89 -23.04 -1.43 -5.15
CA ALA A 89 -23.58 -1.42 -6.52
C ALA A 89 -23.28 -0.10 -7.27
N ASN A 90 -22.10 0.50 -7.01
CA ASN A 90 -21.71 1.79 -7.53
C ASN A 90 -20.27 1.73 -8.10
N PRO A 91 -20.07 1.92 -9.41
CA PRO A 91 -18.74 1.87 -10.02
C PRO A 91 -17.79 2.98 -9.56
N ILE A 92 -18.32 4.04 -8.94
CA ILE A 92 -17.54 5.14 -8.38
C ILE A 92 -17.10 4.82 -6.94
N ALA A 93 -17.67 3.78 -6.31
CA ALA A 93 -17.33 3.36 -4.97
C ALA A 93 -15.92 2.77 -4.90
N GLY A 94 -14.91 3.61 -4.92
CA GLY A 94 -13.53 3.22 -4.64
C GLY A 94 -13.14 3.59 -3.20
N PRO A 95 -12.06 3.00 -2.66
CA PRO A 95 -11.55 3.36 -1.33
C PRO A 95 -11.30 4.86 -1.16
N PHE A 96 -11.04 5.57 -2.25
CA PHE A 96 -10.82 7.02 -2.26
C PHE A 96 -12.07 7.85 -2.51
N VAL A 97 -13.10 7.29 -3.18
CA VAL A 97 -14.23 8.07 -3.70
C VAL A 97 -15.46 8.02 -2.78
N LEU A 98 -15.62 6.95 -2.01
CA LEU A 98 -16.76 6.82 -1.06
C LEU A 98 -16.63 7.66 0.21
N GLY A 99 -15.91 8.75 0.15
CA GLY A 99 -15.71 9.61 1.31
C GLY A 99 -14.78 8.99 2.34
N ILE A 100 -14.03 8.00 1.91
CA ILE A 100 -12.93 7.44 2.63
C ILE A 100 -11.59 8.20 2.34
N PRO A 101 -11.53 9.32 1.56
CA PRO A 101 -10.33 10.16 1.55
C PRO A 101 -9.94 10.62 2.96
N GLY A 102 -10.92 10.82 3.84
CA GLY A 102 -10.68 11.12 5.25
C GLY A 102 -10.34 9.89 6.11
N LEU A 103 -10.89 8.73 5.78
CA LEU A 103 -10.64 7.49 6.51
C LEU A 103 -9.22 6.95 6.26
N PHE A 104 -8.76 6.95 5.00
CA PHE A 104 -7.43 6.47 4.64
C PHE A 104 -6.29 7.28 5.28
N PRO A 105 -6.28 8.62 5.19
CA PRO A 105 -5.31 9.42 5.93
C PRO A 105 -5.37 9.16 7.43
N GLY A 106 -6.57 9.05 8.01
CA GLY A 106 -6.76 8.76 9.43
C GLY A 106 -6.18 7.42 9.85
N ILE A 107 -6.46 6.36 9.12
CA ILE A 107 -5.92 5.01 9.38
C ILE A 107 -4.40 5.00 9.24
N SER A 108 -3.88 5.58 8.16
CA SER A 108 -2.44 5.65 7.89
C SER A 108 -1.70 6.48 8.95
N SER A 109 -2.28 7.60 9.37
CA SER A 109 -1.69 8.47 10.39
C SER A 109 -1.74 7.83 11.77
N GLY A 110 -2.79 7.09 12.10
CA GLY A 110 -2.87 6.31 13.33
C GLY A 110 -1.84 5.18 13.38
N ALA A 111 -1.61 4.51 12.26
CA ALA A 111 -0.54 3.52 12.14
C ALA A 111 0.83 4.15 12.38
N LYS A 112 1.12 5.31 11.75
CA LYS A 112 2.37 6.07 11.95
C LYS A 112 2.55 6.50 13.40
N LEU A 113 1.50 7.10 14.00
CA LEU A 113 1.52 7.55 15.39
C LEU A 113 1.89 6.40 16.34
N MET A 114 1.21 5.25 16.23
CA MET A 114 1.47 4.13 17.11
C MET A 114 2.87 3.55 16.91
N THR A 115 3.35 3.49 15.68
CA THR A 115 4.72 3.07 15.37
C THR A 115 5.75 4.02 15.99
N ALA A 116 5.54 5.34 15.85
CA ALA A 116 6.42 6.36 16.43
C ALA A 116 6.45 6.27 17.96
N LEU A 117 5.29 6.14 18.61
CA LEU A 117 5.19 5.98 20.07
C LEU A 117 5.95 4.74 20.56
N VAL A 118 5.78 3.60 19.88
CA VAL A 118 6.49 2.36 20.23
C VAL A 118 8.00 2.52 20.02
N MET A 119 8.43 3.17 18.93
CA MET A 119 9.84 3.44 18.69
C MET A 119 10.44 4.33 19.78
N ILE A 120 9.79 5.44 20.13
CA ILE A 120 10.26 6.35 21.19
C ILE A 120 10.34 5.61 22.53
N PHE A 121 9.33 4.82 22.88
CA PHE A 121 9.31 4.06 24.13
C PHE A 121 10.42 3.01 24.21
N LEU A 122 10.68 2.27 23.12
CA LEU A 122 11.74 1.27 23.08
C LEU A 122 13.13 1.90 23.06
N LEU A 123 13.33 2.96 22.26
CA LEU A 123 14.60 3.70 22.24
C LEU A 123 14.92 4.33 23.58
N GLY A 124 13.91 4.88 24.27
CA GLY A 124 14.07 5.42 25.63
C GLY A 124 14.52 4.37 26.67
N ARG A 125 14.34 3.08 26.35
CA ARG A 125 14.83 1.95 27.18
C ARG A 125 16.11 1.30 26.64
N GLY A 126 16.73 1.86 25.60
CA GLY A 126 17.92 1.30 24.96
C GLY A 126 17.65 0.02 24.15
N LEU A 127 16.37 -0.25 23.81
CA LEU A 127 15.97 -1.42 23.04
C LEU A 127 15.75 -1.04 21.56
N VAL A 128 16.18 -1.91 20.64
CA VAL A 128 15.93 -1.75 19.22
C VAL A 128 14.60 -2.44 18.87
N ALA A 129 13.70 -1.70 18.23
CA ALA A 129 12.42 -2.24 17.80
C ALA A 129 12.61 -3.26 16.66
N GLY A 130 12.24 -4.50 16.89
CA GLY A 130 12.19 -5.52 15.85
C GLY A 130 11.06 -5.25 14.85
N SER A 131 11.23 -5.67 13.58
CA SER A 131 10.25 -5.45 12.51
C SER A 131 8.84 -5.95 12.86
N VAL A 132 8.73 -7.09 13.54
CA VAL A 132 7.44 -7.66 13.97
C VAL A 132 6.71 -6.74 14.94
N VAL A 133 7.43 -6.14 15.90
CA VAL A 133 6.86 -5.20 16.88
C VAL A 133 6.32 -3.96 16.17
N LEU A 134 7.05 -3.43 15.19
CA LEU A 134 6.60 -2.27 14.41
C LEU A 134 5.38 -2.59 13.53
N ILE A 135 5.32 -3.78 12.94
CA ILE A 135 4.16 -4.24 12.16
C ILE A 135 2.92 -4.35 13.07
N LEU A 136 3.05 -4.97 14.24
CA LEU A 136 1.94 -5.08 15.18
C LEU A 136 1.51 -3.70 15.70
N ALA A 137 2.44 -2.83 16.02
CA ALA A 137 2.15 -1.47 16.46
C ALA A 137 1.37 -0.68 15.40
N SER A 138 1.84 -0.73 14.13
CA SER A 138 1.16 -0.06 13.03
C SER A 138 -0.25 -0.63 12.79
N PHE A 139 -0.42 -1.93 12.87
CA PHE A 139 -1.72 -2.58 12.74
C PHE A 139 -2.69 -2.16 13.85
N ILE A 140 -2.25 -2.16 15.10
CA ILE A 140 -3.06 -1.70 16.24
C ILE A 140 -3.44 -0.24 16.06
N GLY A 141 -2.50 0.63 15.68
CA GLY A 141 -2.76 2.05 15.41
C GLY A 141 -3.78 2.27 14.31
N ALA A 142 -3.69 1.50 13.22
CA ALA A 142 -4.66 1.52 12.13
C ALA A 142 -6.06 1.10 12.61
N MET A 143 -6.15 0.01 13.37
CA MET A 143 -7.42 -0.50 13.93
C MET A 143 -8.07 0.49 14.90
N LEU A 144 -7.30 1.13 15.77
CA LEU A 144 -7.81 2.15 16.70
C LEU A 144 -8.37 3.36 15.95
N SER A 145 -7.64 3.87 14.97
CA SER A 145 -8.10 4.99 14.15
C SER A 145 -9.35 4.64 13.35
N MET A 146 -9.39 3.46 12.74
CA MET A 146 -10.58 2.98 12.04
C MET A 146 -11.78 2.82 12.99
N GLY A 147 -11.57 2.22 14.15
CA GLY A 147 -12.59 2.06 15.17
C GLY A 147 -13.18 3.40 15.62
N PHE A 148 -12.34 4.40 15.84
CA PHE A 148 -12.76 5.75 16.19
C PHE A 148 -13.66 6.39 15.10
N VAL A 149 -13.27 6.28 13.84
CA VAL A 149 -14.06 6.80 12.72
C VAL A 149 -15.39 6.06 12.58
N ILE A 150 -15.42 4.73 12.77
CA ILE A 150 -16.67 3.93 12.74
C ILE A 150 -17.61 4.34 13.88
N LEU A 151 -17.09 4.60 15.08
CA LEU A 151 -17.90 5.07 16.20
C LEU A 151 -18.57 6.41 15.90
N ILE A 152 -17.88 7.32 15.22
CA ILE A 152 -18.46 8.58 14.77
C ILE A 152 -19.48 8.34 13.65
N ALA A 153 -19.15 7.47 12.70
CA ALA A 153 -20.01 7.12 11.57
C ALA A 153 -21.40 6.64 12.02
N ASN A 154 -21.46 5.87 13.11
CA ASN A 154 -22.72 5.38 13.68
C ASN A 154 -23.60 6.50 14.30
N LYS A 155 -23.03 7.66 14.57
CA LYS A 155 -23.75 8.81 15.15
C LYS A 155 -24.11 9.89 14.13
N VAL A 156 -23.54 9.83 12.94
CA VAL A 156 -23.65 10.88 11.94
C VAL A 156 -24.12 10.31 10.62
N ASN A 157 -25.31 10.73 10.17
CA ASN A 157 -25.90 10.30 8.90
C ASN A 157 -25.36 11.08 7.68
N ASN A 158 -24.34 11.92 7.85
CA ASN A 158 -23.82 12.79 6.81
C ASN A 158 -22.40 12.38 6.42
N MET A 159 -22.25 11.96 5.16
CA MET A 159 -20.98 11.49 4.59
C MET A 159 -19.88 12.57 4.66
N SER A 160 -20.24 13.84 4.46
CA SER A 160 -19.27 14.94 4.51
C SER A 160 -18.65 15.12 5.90
N ILE A 161 -19.42 14.90 6.96
CA ILE A 161 -18.91 14.99 8.34
C ILE A 161 -17.95 13.83 8.61
N LEU A 162 -18.23 12.65 8.10
CA LEU A 162 -17.35 11.49 8.24
C LEU A 162 -15.98 11.74 7.60
N VAL A 163 -15.96 12.33 6.40
CA VAL A 163 -14.72 12.72 5.71
C VAL A 163 -13.92 13.74 6.53
N ILE A 164 -14.60 14.76 7.04
CA ILE A 164 -13.97 15.80 7.89
C ILE A 164 -13.36 15.17 9.15
N CYS A 165 -14.08 14.28 9.83
CA CYS A 165 -13.58 13.59 11.00
C CYS A 165 -12.32 12.76 10.70
N GLY A 166 -12.28 12.02 9.60
CA GLY A 166 -11.09 11.26 9.21
C GLY A 166 -9.88 12.15 8.91
N ILE A 167 -10.09 13.28 8.24
CA ILE A 167 -9.05 14.28 7.99
C ILE A 167 -8.56 14.89 9.31
N MET A 168 -9.46 15.24 10.24
CA MET A 168 -9.09 15.77 11.56
C MET A 168 -8.24 14.76 12.35
N VAL A 169 -8.62 13.47 12.37
CA VAL A 169 -7.82 12.41 13.00
C VAL A 169 -6.44 12.36 12.39
N SER A 170 -6.34 12.47 11.05
CA SER A 170 -5.06 12.48 10.36
C SER A 170 -4.17 13.64 10.80
N TYR A 171 -4.71 14.86 10.86
CA TYR A 171 -3.95 16.04 11.28
C TYR A 171 -3.51 15.95 12.75
N ILE A 172 -4.38 15.46 13.63
CA ILE A 172 -4.02 15.27 15.05
C ILE A 172 -2.88 14.25 15.19
N CYS A 173 -3.00 13.12 14.53
CA CYS A 173 -1.95 12.10 14.56
C CYS A 173 -0.63 12.61 13.98
N SER A 174 -0.67 13.32 12.85
CA SER A 174 0.53 13.88 12.22
C SER A 174 1.18 14.98 13.08
N ALA A 175 0.40 15.84 13.70
CA ALA A 175 0.92 16.88 14.59
C ALA A 175 1.65 16.33 15.83
N VAL A 176 1.38 15.07 16.20
CA VAL A 176 2.09 14.39 17.31
C VAL A 176 3.31 13.63 16.80
N THR A 177 3.33 13.24 15.52
CA THR A 177 4.43 12.42 14.95
C THR A 177 5.50 13.23 14.27
N ASP A 178 5.21 14.46 13.84
CA ASP A 178 6.14 15.40 13.19
C ASP A 178 6.83 16.29 14.24
#